data_7c21685144a6f1be0e25fd3349b6914f
#
_entry.id   7c21685144a6f1be0e25fd3349b6914f
#
_cell.length_a   1.000
_cell.length_b   1.000
_cell.length_c   1.000
_cell.angle_alpha   90.00
_cell.angle_beta   90.00
_cell.angle_gamma   90.00
#
_symmetry.space_group_name_H-M   'P 1'
#
loop_
_entity.id
_entity.type
_entity.pdbx_description
1 polymer ?
#
loop_
_entity_poly.entity_id
_entity_poly.type
_entity_poly.pdbx_seq_one_letter_code
_entity_poly.pdbx_strand_id
1 'polypeptide(L)'
;MINEKLVPKDWAGKLSRLSITTKSKLRGQHKGSHRSQRFGASLDFSDFREYSPGDDVRQIDWNVYARTDKYFIKRFLDEQEMRVHILLDTTKSMGQPIKWTFAKQLAASLGILVLQRDDRLSFSAVSEGKKSPFRRKGATYRKAFIQTISDIEEPAMSSSFSDHALPFLPKDSTVLFVITDCLESIESWERFLQKLPKFAGDIRILQVVTGEELDPSYGGDVQLEDIETSEQVNVSISSRVLEAYHQERKEHQQRIELLCHRYGIKLLQVNADEGISHTMFHQLLRANWVQ
;
A
#
# COMPACT_ATOMS: atom_id res chain seq x y z
N MET A 1 14.70 12.26 -18.45
CA MET A 1 14.20 13.27 -17.48
C MET A 1 13.19 12.56 -16.62
N ILE A 2 13.23 12.71 -15.30
CA ILE A 2 12.18 12.18 -14.39
C ILE A 2 10.92 12.99 -14.71
N ASN A 3 9.79 12.32 -14.88
CA ASN A 3 8.53 13.00 -15.16
C ASN A 3 8.15 13.84 -13.91
N GLU A 4 8.45 15.15 -13.94
CA GLU A 4 8.24 16.08 -12.81
C GLU A 4 6.76 16.20 -12.40
N LYS A 5 5.84 15.80 -13.27
CA LYS A 5 4.41 15.74 -12.95
C LYS A 5 4.06 14.56 -12.04
N LEU A 6 4.84 13.45 -12.12
CA LEU A 6 4.57 12.25 -11.32
C LEU A 6 5.23 12.32 -9.95
N VAL A 7 6.47 12.81 -9.87
CA VAL A 7 7.23 12.88 -8.62
C VAL A 7 7.85 14.28 -8.51
N PRO A 8 7.46 15.09 -7.52
CA PRO A 8 8.01 16.42 -7.30
C PRO A 8 9.55 16.39 -7.15
N LYS A 9 10.22 17.50 -7.51
CA LYS A 9 11.64 17.70 -7.21
C LYS A 9 11.88 17.50 -5.71
N ASP A 10 13.01 16.90 -5.34
CA ASP A 10 13.38 16.59 -3.95
C ASP A 10 12.46 15.61 -3.19
N TRP A 11 11.50 15.01 -3.87
CA TRP A 11 10.56 14.08 -3.24
C TRP A 11 11.27 12.90 -2.58
N ALA A 12 12.26 12.34 -3.25
CA ALA A 12 13.07 11.24 -2.72
C ALA A 12 13.79 11.64 -1.41
N GLY A 13 14.28 12.86 -1.30
CA GLY A 13 14.88 13.39 -0.07
C GLY A 13 13.89 13.54 1.07
N LYS A 14 12.67 14.01 0.79
CA LYS A 14 11.60 14.10 1.78
C LYS A 14 11.14 12.72 2.25
N LEU A 15 10.94 11.77 1.32
CA LEU A 15 10.53 10.41 1.62
C LEU A 15 11.60 9.61 2.37
N SER A 16 12.89 9.95 2.25
CA SER A 16 13.96 9.23 2.94
C SER A 16 13.84 9.24 4.47
N ARG A 17 13.11 10.21 5.02
CA ARG A 17 12.84 10.33 6.45
C ARG A 17 11.70 9.43 6.93
N LEU A 18 10.92 8.88 6.01
CA LEU A 18 9.79 8.01 6.32
C LEU A 18 10.17 6.53 6.21
N SER A 19 9.46 5.69 6.93
CA SER A 19 9.51 4.23 6.80
C SER A 19 8.12 3.63 7.00
N ILE A 20 7.85 2.52 6.30
CA ILE A 20 6.58 1.79 6.49
C ILE A 20 6.62 1.10 7.85
N THR A 21 5.58 1.29 8.66
CA THR A 21 5.38 0.57 9.92
C THR A 21 4.57 -0.68 9.66
N THR A 22 4.87 -1.80 10.31
CA THR A 22 4.03 -2.99 10.31
C THR A 22 4.15 -3.75 11.62
N LYS A 23 3.01 -4.29 12.10
CA LYS A 23 2.98 -5.26 13.21
C LYS A 23 3.05 -6.70 12.73
N SER A 24 3.01 -6.92 11.42
CA SER A 24 3.13 -8.26 10.84
C SER A 24 4.51 -8.83 11.13
N LYS A 25 4.56 -10.10 11.57
CA LYS A 25 5.83 -10.81 11.75
C LYS A 25 6.52 -10.92 10.40
N LEU A 26 7.69 -10.31 10.29
CA LEU A 26 8.53 -10.43 9.11
C LEU A 26 8.91 -11.90 8.94
N ARG A 27 8.63 -12.47 7.77
CA ARG A 27 9.02 -13.85 7.42
C ARG A 27 10.20 -13.78 6.45
N GLY A 28 11.34 -14.30 6.83
CA GLY A 28 12.49 -14.43 5.92
C GLY A 28 13.83 -14.58 6.63
N GLN A 29 14.79 -15.18 5.95
CA GLN A 29 16.19 -15.37 6.40
C GLN A 29 17.15 -14.36 5.72
N HIS A 30 16.63 -13.27 5.12
CA HIS A 30 17.45 -12.35 4.35
C HIS A 30 17.63 -11.01 5.09
N LYS A 31 18.84 -10.45 5.02
CA LYS A 31 19.20 -9.15 5.58
C LYS A 31 18.34 -8.02 5.01
N GLY A 32 17.73 -7.23 5.88
CA GLY A 32 16.99 -6.01 5.57
C GLY A 32 17.18 -4.95 6.64
N SER A 33 16.67 -3.75 6.44
CA SER A 33 16.88 -2.59 7.33
C SER A 33 15.91 -2.50 8.51
N HIS A 34 14.99 -3.45 8.68
CA HIS A 34 14.01 -3.43 9.76
C HIS A 34 14.47 -4.25 10.97
N ARG A 35 14.45 -3.63 12.15
CA ARG A 35 14.72 -4.34 13.41
C ARG A 35 13.62 -5.33 13.71
N SER A 36 13.96 -6.61 13.80
CA SER A 36 13.05 -7.66 14.26
C SER A 36 13.31 -7.95 15.75
N GLN A 37 12.28 -8.40 16.46
CA GLN A 37 12.46 -8.93 17.83
C GLN A 37 13.03 -10.37 17.83
N ARG A 38 13.39 -10.90 16.67
CA ARG A 38 14.05 -12.21 16.56
C ARG A 38 15.56 -12.02 16.51
N PHE A 39 16.27 -12.86 17.21
CA PHE A 39 17.71 -12.89 17.25
C PHE A 39 18.23 -13.79 16.13
N GLY A 40 19.17 -13.33 15.31
CA GLY A 40 19.66 -14.03 14.13
C GLY A 40 21.10 -13.69 13.76
N ALA A 41 21.47 -13.94 12.52
CA ALA A 41 22.84 -13.84 11.99
C ALA A 41 23.24 -12.43 11.54
N SER A 42 22.60 -11.35 12.00
CA SER A 42 23.00 -9.97 11.73
C SER A 42 24.33 -9.61 12.39
N LEU A 43 24.99 -8.55 11.88
CA LEU A 43 26.20 -8.00 12.48
C LEU A 43 25.90 -6.95 13.56
N ASP A 44 24.65 -6.50 13.67
CA ASP A 44 24.25 -5.51 14.67
C ASP A 44 23.99 -6.16 16.02
N PHE A 45 24.89 -5.87 16.97
CA PHE A 45 24.77 -6.31 18.34
C PHE A 45 23.52 -5.71 18.99
N SER A 46 22.73 -6.56 19.65
CA SER A 46 21.55 -6.15 20.43
C SER A 46 21.82 -6.08 21.92
N ASP A 47 22.07 -7.23 22.49
CA ASP A 47 22.30 -7.40 23.92
C ASP A 47 23.05 -8.72 24.21
N PHE A 48 23.32 -8.95 25.50
CA PHE A 48 23.83 -10.21 26.00
C PHE A 48 22.72 -10.99 26.69
N ARG A 49 22.68 -12.29 26.45
CA ARG A 49 21.86 -13.26 27.21
C ARG A 49 22.75 -14.29 27.88
N GLU A 50 22.41 -14.69 29.09
CA GLU A 50 23.08 -15.85 29.72
C GLU A 50 22.94 -17.09 28.84
N TYR A 51 24.02 -17.82 28.70
CA TYR A 51 24.06 -19.09 27.98
C TYR A 51 23.15 -20.11 28.64
N SER A 52 22.40 -20.84 27.86
CA SER A 52 21.60 -21.98 28.31
C SER A 52 22.02 -23.24 27.56
N PRO A 53 22.02 -24.43 28.20
CA PRO A 53 22.34 -25.69 27.52
C PRO A 53 21.50 -25.86 26.26
N GLY A 54 22.19 -26.06 25.12
CA GLY A 54 21.58 -26.15 23.78
C GLY A 54 21.82 -24.92 22.89
N ASP A 55 22.38 -23.85 23.44
CA ASP A 55 22.82 -22.72 22.63
C ASP A 55 24.12 -23.01 21.86
N ASP A 56 24.33 -22.32 20.73
CA ASP A 56 25.57 -22.45 19.97
C ASP A 56 26.75 -21.81 20.74
N VAL A 57 27.65 -22.64 21.22
CA VAL A 57 28.83 -22.24 22.00
C VAL A 57 29.75 -21.27 21.26
N ARG A 58 29.67 -21.21 19.92
CA ARG A 58 30.44 -20.24 19.09
C ARG A 58 29.99 -18.82 19.27
N GLN A 59 28.80 -18.61 19.81
CA GLN A 59 28.23 -17.28 20.09
C GLN A 59 28.59 -16.76 21.49
N ILE A 60 29.31 -17.53 22.29
CA ILE A 60 29.77 -17.10 23.63
C ILE A 60 30.78 -15.95 23.47
N ASP A 61 30.55 -14.85 24.23
CA ASP A 61 31.51 -13.76 24.33
C ASP A 61 32.55 -14.06 25.40
N TRP A 62 33.72 -14.52 24.95
CA TRP A 62 34.84 -14.85 25.84
C TRP A 62 35.41 -13.63 26.58
N ASN A 63 35.23 -12.41 26.03
CA ASN A 63 35.66 -11.18 26.71
C ASN A 63 34.73 -10.83 27.89
N VAL A 64 33.45 -11.13 27.78
CA VAL A 64 32.50 -10.98 28.89
C VAL A 64 32.77 -12.05 29.93
N TYR A 65 32.97 -13.28 29.50
CA TYR A 65 33.34 -14.38 30.41
C TYR A 65 34.60 -14.06 31.25
N ALA A 66 35.67 -13.57 30.62
CA ALA A 66 36.91 -13.22 31.31
C ALA A 66 36.76 -12.12 32.38
N ARG A 67 35.69 -11.31 32.31
CA ARG A 67 35.42 -10.22 33.26
C ARG A 67 34.39 -10.59 34.33
N THR A 68 33.47 -11.48 34.01
CA THR A 68 32.29 -11.74 34.85
C THR A 68 32.20 -13.17 35.35
N ASP A 69 33.05 -14.06 34.85
CA ASP A 69 33.04 -15.53 35.10
C ASP A 69 31.68 -16.19 34.80
N LYS A 70 30.88 -15.53 33.92
CA LYS A 70 29.59 -16.02 33.47
C LYS A 70 29.56 -16.15 31.95
N TYR A 71 28.91 -17.20 31.45
CA TYR A 71 28.76 -17.42 30.04
C TYR A 71 27.60 -16.58 29.48
N PHE A 72 27.92 -15.66 28.56
CA PHE A 72 26.94 -14.85 27.83
C PHE A 72 27.09 -15.11 26.35
N ILE A 73 25.97 -15.21 25.64
CA ILE A 73 25.94 -15.21 24.19
C ILE A 73 25.56 -13.83 23.67
N LYS A 74 26.22 -13.43 22.57
CA LYS A 74 25.88 -12.23 21.83
C LYS A 74 24.56 -12.45 21.10
N ARG A 75 23.60 -11.59 21.35
CA ARG A 75 22.37 -11.57 20.57
C ARG A 75 22.51 -10.47 19.53
N PHE A 76 22.26 -10.83 18.29
CA PHE A 76 22.26 -9.91 17.16
C PHE A 76 20.83 -9.70 16.71
N LEU A 77 20.51 -8.45 16.35
CA LEU A 77 19.20 -8.13 15.77
C LEU A 77 19.13 -8.76 14.38
N ASP A 78 18.09 -9.51 14.11
CA ASP A 78 17.86 -10.04 12.78
C ASP A 78 17.24 -8.92 11.94
N GLU A 79 18.02 -8.36 11.03
CA GLU A 79 17.52 -7.39 10.06
C GLU A 79 16.69 -8.14 9.02
N GLN A 80 15.39 -8.02 9.10
CA GLN A 80 14.48 -8.69 8.18
C GLN A 80 14.05 -7.76 7.05
N GLU A 81 14.09 -8.28 5.83
CA GLU A 81 13.61 -7.62 4.63
C GLU A 81 12.07 -7.61 4.63
N MET A 82 11.49 -6.41 4.50
CA MET A 82 10.07 -6.27 4.26
C MET A 82 9.74 -6.50 2.79
N ARG A 83 8.70 -7.28 2.53
CA ARG A 83 8.17 -7.52 1.18
C ARG A 83 6.88 -6.73 1.01
N VAL A 84 6.97 -5.65 0.29
CA VAL A 84 5.83 -4.76 0.05
C VAL A 84 5.32 -4.96 -1.36
N HIS A 85 4.02 -5.21 -1.47
CA HIS A 85 3.33 -5.23 -2.75
C HIS A 85 2.39 -4.04 -2.85
N ILE A 86 2.40 -3.37 -3.99
CA ILE A 86 1.47 -2.30 -4.34
C ILE A 86 0.64 -2.78 -5.52
N LEU A 87 -0.67 -2.83 -5.33
CA LEU A 87 -1.65 -3.17 -6.35
C LEU A 87 -2.42 -1.92 -6.72
N LEU A 88 -2.41 -1.56 -8.00
CA LEU A 88 -3.08 -0.37 -8.53
C LEU A 88 -4.27 -0.79 -9.39
N ASP A 89 -5.41 -0.23 -9.08
CA ASP A 89 -6.63 -0.33 -9.85
C ASP A 89 -6.52 0.51 -11.13
N THR A 90 -6.91 -0.05 -12.27
CA THR A 90 -6.95 0.60 -13.58
C THR A 90 -8.31 0.49 -14.26
N THR A 91 -9.38 0.32 -13.46
CA THR A 91 -10.75 0.40 -13.96
C THR A 91 -11.07 1.81 -14.46
N LYS A 92 -12.02 1.93 -15.36
CA LYS A 92 -12.43 3.23 -15.93
C LYS A 92 -12.84 4.24 -14.86
N SER A 93 -13.39 3.78 -13.73
CA SER A 93 -13.77 4.65 -12.60
C SER A 93 -12.59 5.42 -12.00
N MET A 94 -11.37 4.87 -12.12
CA MET A 94 -10.12 5.56 -11.74
C MET A 94 -9.65 6.59 -12.78
N GLY A 95 -10.33 6.69 -13.94
CA GLY A 95 -9.88 7.46 -15.12
C GLY A 95 -10.05 8.97 -15.01
N GLN A 96 -10.70 9.50 -13.97
CA GLN A 96 -10.75 10.94 -13.76
C GLN A 96 -9.31 11.50 -13.64
N PRO A 97 -8.89 12.51 -14.42
CA PRO A 97 -7.48 12.91 -14.54
C PRO A 97 -6.79 13.22 -13.21
N ILE A 98 -7.49 13.88 -12.28
CA ILE A 98 -6.93 14.21 -10.96
C ILE A 98 -6.78 12.95 -10.11
N LYS A 99 -7.79 12.08 -10.08
CA LYS A 99 -7.78 10.80 -9.37
C LYS A 99 -6.66 9.89 -9.89
N TRP A 100 -6.56 9.73 -11.21
CA TRP A 100 -5.55 8.89 -11.83
C TRP A 100 -4.12 9.38 -11.60
N THR A 101 -3.89 10.69 -11.78
CA THR A 101 -2.60 11.29 -11.50
C THR A 101 -2.20 11.09 -10.05
N PHE A 102 -3.12 11.32 -9.13
CA PHE A 102 -2.89 11.13 -7.71
C PHE A 102 -2.61 9.66 -7.36
N ALA A 103 -3.37 8.71 -7.89
CA ALA A 103 -3.15 7.27 -7.67
C ALA A 103 -1.76 6.82 -8.14
N LYS A 104 -1.31 7.30 -9.31
CA LYS A 104 0.06 7.07 -9.80
C LYS A 104 1.11 7.71 -8.90
N GLN A 105 0.91 8.94 -8.43
CA GLN A 105 1.80 9.62 -7.49
C GLN A 105 1.89 8.87 -6.16
N LEU A 106 0.78 8.35 -5.66
CA LEU A 106 0.71 7.57 -4.43
C LEU A 106 1.48 6.25 -4.57
N ALA A 107 1.25 5.51 -5.65
CA ALA A 107 2.00 4.28 -5.95
C ALA A 107 3.50 4.54 -6.09
N ALA A 108 3.89 5.61 -6.81
CA ALA A 108 5.29 6.00 -6.98
C ALA A 108 5.94 6.36 -5.65
N SER A 109 5.26 7.14 -4.80
CA SER A 109 5.77 7.59 -3.50
C SER A 109 6.00 6.42 -2.55
N LEU A 110 5.02 5.51 -2.42
CA LEU A 110 5.14 4.30 -1.62
C LEU A 110 6.27 3.40 -2.12
N GLY A 111 6.39 3.22 -3.44
CA GLY A 111 7.45 2.38 -3.99
C GLY A 111 8.86 2.99 -3.83
N ILE A 112 9.00 4.31 -3.96
CA ILE A 112 10.27 5.00 -3.67
C ILE A 112 10.65 4.78 -2.20
N LEU A 113 9.70 4.92 -1.28
CA LEU A 113 9.90 4.73 0.15
C LEU A 113 10.41 3.31 0.45
N VAL A 114 9.78 2.28 -0.15
CA VAL A 114 10.22 0.88 -0.01
C VAL A 114 11.63 0.68 -0.53
N LEU A 115 11.91 1.12 -1.76
CA LEU A 115 13.22 0.94 -2.41
C LEU A 115 14.35 1.68 -1.69
N GLN A 116 14.07 2.81 -1.03
CA GLN A 116 15.07 3.56 -0.26
C GLN A 116 15.51 2.86 1.02
N ARG A 117 14.65 2.00 1.58
CA ARG A 117 14.91 1.24 2.81
C ARG A 117 15.49 -0.15 2.54
N ASP A 118 15.89 -0.40 1.30
CA ASP A 118 16.44 -1.68 0.87
C ASP A 118 15.47 -2.85 1.04
N ASP A 119 14.18 -2.52 1.09
CA ASP A 119 13.09 -3.50 1.11
C ASP A 119 12.77 -3.99 -0.30
N ARG A 120 12.06 -5.12 -0.37
CA ARG A 120 11.62 -5.69 -1.64
C ARG A 120 10.28 -5.09 -2.07
N LEU A 121 10.32 -4.36 -3.18
CA LEU A 121 9.13 -3.83 -3.83
C LEU A 121 8.63 -4.81 -4.90
N SER A 122 7.33 -5.08 -4.84
CA SER A 122 6.55 -5.65 -5.95
C SER A 122 5.43 -4.68 -6.29
N PHE A 123 5.17 -4.48 -7.57
CA PHE A 123 4.09 -3.61 -8.04
C PHE A 123 3.35 -4.25 -9.20
N SER A 124 2.03 -4.14 -9.21
CA SER A 124 1.18 -4.56 -10.32
C SER A 124 0.06 -3.54 -10.54
N ALA A 125 -0.17 -3.18 -11.80
CA ALA A 125 -1.40 -2.55 -12.25
C ALA A 125 -2.33 -3.66 -12.76
N VAL A 126 -3.56 -3.70 -12.28
CA VAL A 126 -4.54 -4.70 -12.70
C VAL A 126 -5.03 -4.38 -14.10
N SER A 127 -4.90 -5.32 -15.02
CA SER A 127 -5.31 -5.16 -16.41
C SER A 127 -5.88 -6.47 -16.95
N GLU A 128 -6.64 -6.44 -18.01
CA GLU A 128 -7.20 -7.64 -18.63
C GLU A 128 -6.14 -8.59 -19.19
N GLY A 129 -4.91 -8.10 -19.39
CA GLY A 129 -3.75 -8.88 -19.80
C GLY A 129 -2.80 -9.16 -18.64
N LYS A 130 -2.28 -10.39 -18.53
CA LYS A 130 -1.32 -10.76 -17.52
C LYS A 130 0.02 -10.07 -17.78
N LYS A 131 0.31 -8.98 -17.08
CA LYS A 131 1.63 -8.33 -17.09
C LYS A 131 2.46 -8.86 -15.91
N SER A 132 3.74 -9.10 -16.14
CA SER A 132 4.67 -9.46 -15.07
C SER A 132 4.80 -8.32 -14.07
N PRO A 133 4.70 -8.56 -12.76
CA PRO A 133 4.85 -7.50 -11.78
C PRO A 133 6.28 -6.95 -11.80
N PHE A 134 6.41 -5.64 -11.55
CA PHE A 134 7.71 -5.07 -11.22
C PHE A 134 8.18 -5.65 -9.89
N ARG A 135 9.38 -6.27 -9.85
CA ARG A 135 9.94 -6.83 -8.61
C ARG A 135 11.40 -6.47 -8.52
N ARG A 136 11.75 -5.57 -7.60
CA ARG A 136 13.12 -5.10 -7.39
C ARG A 136 13.36 -4.77 -5.92
N LYS A 137 14.64 -4.66 -5.55
CA LYS A 137 15.14 -4.26 -4.25
C LYS A 137 16.23 -3.21 -4.43
N GLY A 138 16.22 -2.20 -3.56
CA GLY A 138 17.29 -1.20 -3.47
C GLY A 138 17.04 0.08 -4.25
N ALA A 139 17.66 1.14 -3.77
CA ALA A 139 17.46 2.51 -4.22
C ALA A 139 17.85 2.76 -5.69
N THR A 140 18.71 1.94 -6.27
CA THR A 140 19.12 2.03 -7.69
C THR A 140 17.96 1.85 -8.66
N TYR A 141 16.93 1.12 -8.26
CA TYR A 141 15.77 0.83 -9.11
C TYR A 141 14.67 1.90 -9.06
N ARG A 142 14.84 2.99 -8.30
CA ARG A 142 13.85 4.07 -8.20
C ARG A 142 13.48 4.68 -9.55
N LYS A 143 14.48 4.99 -10.38
CA LYS A 143 14.23 5.55 -11.72
C LYS A 143 13.45 4.59 -12.60
N ALA A 144 13.83 3.32 -12.62
CA ALA A 144 13.13 2.29 -13.39
C ALA A 144 11.69 2.10 -12.89
N PHE A 145 11.46 2.19 -11.57
CA PHE A 145 10.12 2.10 -11.01
C PHE A 145 9.23 3.30 -11.40
N ILE A 146 9.77 4.53 -11.29
CA ILE A 146 9.05 5.74 -11.72
C ILE A 146 8.69 5.65 -13.22
N GLN A 147 9.60 5.15 -14.05
CA GLN A 147 9.33 4.93 -15.45
C GLN A 147 8.20 3.90 -15.65
N THR A 148 8.24 2.78 -14.93
CA THR A 148 7.17 1.78 -14.95
C THR A 148 5.80 2.37 -14.63
N ILE A 149 5.72 3.24 -13.60
CA ILE A 149 4.45 3.92 -13.23
C ILE A 149 4.05 4.94 -14.33
N SER A 150 5.03 5.65 -14.89
CA SER A 150 4.78 6.65 -15.96
C SER A 150 4.19 6.00 -17.20
N ASP A 151 4.68 4.81 -17.55
CA ASP A 151 4.30 4.06 -18.74
C ASP A 151 2.94 3.34 -18.62
N ILE A 152 2.29 3.41 -17.46
CA ILE A 152 0.93 2.88 -17.31
C ILE A 152 -0.02 3.78 -18.08
N GLU A 153 -0.71 3.17 -19.04
CA GLU A 153 -1.75 3.81 -19.84
C GLU A 153 -2.91 4.32 -18.96
N GLU A 154 -3.76 5.15 -19.53
CA GLU A 154 -4.97 5.59 -18.86
C GLU A 154 -5.88 4.41 -18.54
N PRO A 155 -6.63 4.50 -17.42
CA PRO A 155 -7.56 3.44 -17.02
C PRO A 155 -8.58 3.16 -18.11
N ALA A 156 -8.64 1.91 -18.56
CA ALA A 156 -9.51 1.49 -19.66
C ALA A 156 -10.25 0.17 -19.37
N MET A 157 -9.94 -0.47 -18.22
CA MET A 157 -10.54 -1.74 -17.84
C MET A 157 -12.02 -1.54 -17.49
N SER A 158 -12.90 -2.22 -18.24
CA SER A 158 -14.36 -2.18 -17.99
C SER A 158 -14.85 -3.33 -17.11
N SER A 159 -13.98 -4.30 -16.82
CA SER A 159 -14.29 -5.43 -15.96
C SER A 159 -13.96 -5.09 -14.49
N SER A 160 -14.61 -5.79 -13.58
CA SER A 160 -14.44 -5.61 -12.14
C SER A 160 -12.98 -5.79 -11.69
N PHE A 161 -12.44 -4.82 -10.97
CA PHE A 161 -11.11 -4.90 -10.34
C PHE A 161 -11.02 -6.09 -9.39
N SER A 162 -12.02 -6.26 -8.52
CA SER A 162 -12.02 -7.29 -7.47
C SER A 162 -11.98 -8.71 -8.02
N ASP A 163 -12.58 -8.95 -9.19
CA ASP A 163 -12.57 -10.27 -9.83
C ASP A 163 -11.24 -10.56 -10.54
N HIS A 164 -10.51 -9.54 -11.01
CA HIS A 164 -9.27 -9.68 -11.76
C HIS A 164 -7.99 -9.47 -10.91
N ALA A 165 -8.08 -8.90 -9.73
CA ALA A 165 -6.94 -8.48 -8.93
C ALA A 165 -6.10 -9.65 -8.35
N LEU A 166 -6.72 -10.75 -7.96
CA LEU A 166 -6.05 -11.84 -7.23
C LEU A 166 -4.85 -12.47 -7.96
N PRO A 167 -4.87 -12.70 -9.29
CA PRO A 167 -3.72 -13.25 -10.02
C PRO A 167 -2.48 -12.36 -10.01
N PHE A 168 -2.63 -11.08 -9.69
CA PHE A 168 -1.54 -10.11 -9.61
C PHE A 168 -0.84 -10.08 -8.25
N LEU A 169 -1.40 -10.76 -7.24
CA LEU A 169 -0.89 -10.76 -5.88
C LEU A 169 0.18 -11.84 -5.67
N PRO A 170 1.35 -11.50 -5.13
CA PRO A 170 2.32 -12.47 -4.64
C PRO A 170 1.85 -13.08 -3.32
N LYS A 171 2.17 -14.37 -3.10
CA LYS A 171 1.66 -15.14 -1.94
C LYS A 171 2.37 -14.87 -0.61
N ASP A 172 3.39 -14.03 -0.57
CA ASP A 172 4.30 -13.90 0.58
C ASP A 172 4.63 -12.45 0.93
N SER A 173 3.71 -11.53 0.70
CA SER A 173 3.90 -10.12 1.06
C SER A 173 3.82 -9.91 2.57
N THR A 174 4.70 -9.06 3.11
CA THR A 174 4.60 -8.57 4.49
C THR A 174 3.50 -7.52 4.57
N VAL A 175 3.51 -6.57 3.64
CA VAL A 175 2.52 -5.49 3.52
C VAL A 175 1.98 -5.48 2.09
N LEU A 176 0.66 -5.38 1.98
CA LEU A 176 -0.04 -5.17 0.72
C LEU A 176 -0.75 -3.82 0.77
N PHE A 177 -0.43 -2.94 -0.17
CA PHE A 177 -1.20 -1.74 -0.45
C PHE A 177 -2.09 -1.98 -1.67
N VAL A 178 -3.38 -1.69 -1.55
CA VAL A 178 -4.35 -1.69 -2.65
C VAL A 178 -4.80 -0.24 -2.84
N ILE A 179 -4.62 0.30 -4.05
CA ILE A 179 -5.00 1.66 -4.41
C ILE A 179 -6.18 1.56 -5.38
N THR A 180 -7.37 1.99 -4.97
CA THR A 180 -8.63 1.85 -5.70
C THR A 180 -9.64 2.87 -5.19
N ASP A 181 -10.75 3.09 -5.88
CA ASP A 181 -11.86 3.95 -5.41
C ASP A 181 -12.93 3.19 -4.63
N CYS A 182 -12.91 1.87 -4.65
CA CYS A 182 -13.87 0.98 -3.98
C CYS A 182 -15.33 1.15 -4.45
N LEU A 183 -15.59 1.52 -5.71
CA LEU A 183 -16.94 1.80 -6.21
C LEU A 183 -17.70 0.56 -6.72
N GLU A 184 -17.10 -0.62 -6.69
CA GLU A 184 -17.76 -1.86 -7.08
C GLU A 184 -18.83 -2.32 -6.06
N SER A 185 -19.64 -3.32 -6.47
CA SER A 185 -20.66 -3.88 -5.60
C SER A 185 -20.08 -4.46 -4.30
N ILE A 186 -20.83 -4.36 -3.23
CA ILE A 186 -20.43 -4.87 -1.90
C ILE A 186 -20.14 -6.36 -1.93
N GLU A 187 -20.90 -7.13 -2.72
CA GLU A 187 -20.73 -8.58 -2.88
C GLU A 187 -19.40 -8.92 -3.54
N SER A 188 -18.98 -8.15 -4.55
CA SER A 188 -17.69 -8.31 -5.22
C SER A 188 -16.55 -7.99 -4.27
N TRP A 189 -16.66 -6.89 -3.53
CA TRP A 189 -15.71 -6.51 -2.49
C TRP A 189 -15.59 -7.58 -1.41
N GLU A 190 -16.70 -8.10 -0.88
CA GLU A 190 -16.65 -9.13 0.16
C GLU A 190 -15.90 -10.37 -0.32
N ARG A 191 -16.18 -10.85 -1.53
CA ARG A 191 -15.46 -11.99 -2.13
C ARG A 191 -13.96 -11.75 -2.28
N PHE A 192 -13.57 -10.54 -2.63
CA PHE A 192 -12.17 -10.14 -2.78
C PHE A 192 -11.47 -10.04 -1.43
N LEU A 193 -12.03 -9.24 -0.50
CA LEU A 193 -11.45 -8.99 0.82
C LEU A 193 -11.28 -10.28 1.63
N GLN A 194 -12.21 -11.21 1.55
CA GLN A 194 -12.12 -12.53 2.20
C GLN A 194 -10.87 -13.32 1.80
N LYS A 195 -10.38 -13.12 0.57
CA LYS A 195 -9.23 -13.86 0.04
C LYS A 195 -7.89 -13.19 0.33
N LEU A 196 -7.86 -11.87 0.56
CA LEU A 196 -6.64 -11.09 0.72
C LEU A 196 -5.72 -11.55 1.86
N PRO A 197 -6.21 -11.99 3.05
CA PRO A 197 -5.35 -12.42 4.15
C PRO A 197 -4.43 -13.61 3.82
N LYS A 198 -4.69 -14.32 2.71
CA LYS A 198 -3.81 -15.41 2.22
C LYS A 198 -2.54 -14.89 1.54
N PHE A 199 -2.50 -13.61 1.15
CA PHE A 199 -1.43 -13.02 0.35
C PHE A 199 -0.49 -12.11 1.15
N ALA A 200 -0.98 -11.49 2.23
CA ALA A 200 -0.18 -10.59 3.04
C ALA A 200 -0.58 -10.61 4.51
N GLY A 201 0.37 -10.31 5.38
CA GLY A 201 0.15 -10.24 6.83
C GLY A 201 -0.40 -8.89 7.32
N ASP A 202 -0.20 -7.81 6.56
CA ASP A 202 -0.72 -6.46 6.82
C ASP A 202 -1.28 -5.90 5.51
N ILE A 203 -2.59 -5.71 5.45
CA ILE A 203 -3.30 -5.29 4.25
C ILE A 203 -3.88 -3.91 4.48
N ARG A 204 -3.64 -3.02 3.53
CA ARG A 204 -4.00 -1.61 3.59
C ARG A 204 -4.63 -1.18 2.28
N ILE A 205 -5.86 -0.73 2.35
CA ILE A 205 -6.58 -0.16 1.21
C ILE A 205 -6.50 1.36 1.30
N LEU A 206 -6.04 1.97 0.22
CA LEU A 206 -6.04 3.42 -0.01
C LEU A 206 -7.19 3.70 -0.97
N GLN A 207 -8.31 4.13 -0.41
CA GLN A 207 -9.49 4.50 -1.17
C GLN A 207 -9.31 5.92 -1.69
N VAL A 208 -9.13 6.05 -3.00
CA VAL A 208 -8.94 7.35 -3.64
C VAL A 208 -10.29 7.93 -4.02
N VAL A 209 -10.56 9.12 -3.53
CA VAL A 209 -11.77 9.89 -3.84
C VAL A 209 -11.40 11.28 -4.31
N THR A 210 -12.34 11.96 -4.97
CA THR A 210 -12.23 13.38 -5.32
C THR A 210 -13.23 14.22 -4.56
N GLY A 211 -12.99 15.52 -4.46
CA GLY A 211 -13.93 16.46 -3.85
C GLY A 211 -15.28 16.43 -4.54
N GLU A 212 -15.28 16.30 -5.85
CA GLU A 212 -16.49 16.21 -6.67
C GLU A 212 -17.33 14.96 -6.37
N GLU A 213 -16.71 13.83 -6.09
CA GLU A 213 -17.39 12.61 -5.63
C GLU A 213 -17.89 12.75 -4.19
N LEU A 214 -17.20 13.54 -3.36
CA LEU A 214 -17.59 13.76 -1.98
C LEU A 214 -18.80 14.70 -1.89
N ASP A 215 -18.78 15.76 -2.67
CA ASP A 215 -19.81 16.81 -2.67
C ASP A 215 -20.02 17.34 -4.10
N PRO A 216 -20.87 16.66 -4.89
CA PRO A 216 -21.15 17.08 -6.26
C PRO A 216 -21.77 18.47 -6.32
N SER A 217 -21.16 19.36 -7.10
CA SER A 217 -21.62 20.76 -7.28
C SER A 217 -22.56 20.95 -8.46
N TYR A 218 -23.13 19.86 -8.98
CA TYR A 218 -24.04 19.92 -10.13
C TYR A 218 -25.40 20.46 -9.74
N GLY A 219 -26.03 21.22 -10.67
CA GLY A 219 -27.39 21.72 -10.54
C GLY A 219 -28.11 21.76 -11.87
N GLY A 220 -29.45 21.66 -11.85
CA GLY A 220 -30.26 21.65 -13.04
C GLY A 220 -30.36 20.27 -13.71
N ASP A 221 -30.68 20.26 -15.00
CA ASP A 221 -30.82 19.03 -15.77
C ASP A 221 -29.45 18.60 -16.32
N VAL A 222 -29.03 17.40 -15.96
CA VAL A 222 -27.75 16.81 -16.38
C VAL A 222 -27.98 15.43 -16.98
N GLN A 223 -27.14 15.07 -17.94
CA GLN A 223 -27.04 13.71 -18.43
C GLN A 223 -25.87 13.04 -17.73
N LEU A 224 -26.16 12.05 -16.91
CA LEU A 224 -25.17 11.21 -16.28
C LEU A 224 -24.87 10.01 -17.19
N GLU A 225 -23.62 9.68 -17.35
CA GLU A 225 -23.15 8.50 -18.07
C GLU A 225 -22.38 7.62 -17.10
N ASP A 226 -22.80 6.33 -17.01
CA ASP A 226 -22.04 5.34 -16.28
C ASP A 226 -20.75 5.04 -17.06
N ILE A 227 -19.62 5.29 -16.42
CA ILE A 227 -18.30 5.23 -17.08
C ILE A 227 -17.89 3.79 -17.46
N GLU A 228 -18.47 2.78 -16.81
CA GLU A 228 -18.18 1.36 -17.06
C GLU A 228 -19.10 0.76 -18.12
N THR A 229 -20.40 1.03 -18.01
CA THR A 229 -21.43 0.45 -18.91
C THR A 229 -21.79 1.35 -20.08
N SER A 230 -21.43 2.64 -20.04
CA SER A 230 -21.85 3.69 -20.97
C SER A 230 -23.36 3.92 -21.03
N GLU A 231 -24.10 3.45 -20.04
CA GLU A 231 -25.52 3.77 -19.88
C GLU A 231 -25.71 5.23 -19.53
N GLN A 232 -26.68 5.88 -20.18
CA GLN A 232 -26.96 7.30 -19.99
C GLN A 232 -28.32 7.49 -19.33
N VAL A 233 -28.36 8.34 -18.29
CA VAL A 233 -29.56 8.70 -17.57
C VAL A 233 -29.66 10.20 -17.46
N ASN A 234 -30.81 10.78 -17.89
CA ASN A 234 -31.09 12.18 -17.67
C ASN A 234 -31.69 12.38 -16.27
N VAL A 235 -31.05 13.23 -15.48
CA VAL A 235 -31.44 13.48 -14.08
C VAL A 235 -31.53 14.98 -13.85
N SER A 236 -32.66 15.43 -13.29
CA SER A 236 -32.75 16.79 -12.73
C SER A 236 -32.18 16.79 -11.31
N ILE A 237 -31.02 17.41 -11.14
CA ILE A 237 -30.35 17.50 -9.86
C ILE A 237 -31.13 18.44 -8.94
N SER A 238 -31.85 17.87 -8.00
CA SER A 238 -32.54 18.56 -6.91
C SER A 238 -31.87 18.26 -5.57
N SER A 239 -32.16 19.05 -4.54
CA SER A 239 -31.67 18.80 -3.17
C SER A 239 -32.01 17.38 -2.71
N ARG A 240 -33.20 16.85 -3.09
CA ARG A 240 -33.61 15.48 -2.75
C ARG A 240 -32.71 14.43 -3.43
N VAL A 241 -32.30 14.66 -4.67
CA VAL A 241 -31.39 13.74 -5.40
C VAL A 241 -30.02 13.76 -4.76
N LEU A 242 -29.50 14.93 -4.38
CA LEU A 242 -28.23 15.06 -3.67
C LEU A 242 -28.26 14.40 -2.29
N GLU A 243 -29.35 14.57 -1.53
CA GLU A 243 -29.52 13.89 -0.25
C GLU A 243 -29.51 12.37 -0.41
N ALA A 244 -30.24 11.84 -1.41
CA ALA A 244 -30.24 10.41 -1.71
C ALA A 244 -28.82 9.92 -2.09
N TYR A 245 -28.09 10.65 -2.93
CA TYR A 245 -26.72 10.34 -3.28
C TYR A 245 -25.80 10.28 -2.06
N HIS A 246 -25.85 11.28 -1.19
CA HIS A 246 -25.04 11.29 0.04
C HIS A 246 -25.38 10.13 0.98
N GLN A 247 -26.67 9.76 1.06
CA GLN A 247 -27.11 8.63 1.88
C GLN A 247 -26.57 7.30 1.33
N GLU A 248 -26.76 7.02 0.05
CA GLU A 248 -26.29 5.80 -0.61
C GLU A 248 -24.76 5.67 -0.50
N ARG A 249 -24.04 6.79 -0.76
CA ARG A 249 -22.60 6.84 -0.64
C ARG A 249 -22.12 6.54 0.79
N LYS A 250 -22.79 7.11 1.78
CA LYS A 250 -22.51 6.88 3.20
C LYS A 250 -22.75 5.44 3.59
N GLU A 251 -23.84 4.84 3.13
CA GLU A 251 -24.16 3.44 3.39
C GLU A 251 -23.14 2.50 2.74
N HIS A 252 -22.78 2.76 1.48
CA HIS A 252 -21.72 2.01 0.79
C HIS A 252 -20.41 2.07 1.55
N GLN A 253 -19.97 3.28 1.93
CA GLN A 253 -18.74 3.49 2.70
C GLN A 253 -18.76 2.71 4.02
N GLN A 254 -19.83 2.79 4.77
CA GLN A 254 -19.97 2.04 6.03
C GLN A 254 -19.89 0.53 5.83
N ARG A 255 -20.48 0.00 4.76
CA ARG A 255 -20.40 -1.43 4.43
C ARG A 255 -18.97 -1.85 4.10
N ILE A 256 -18.23 -1.06 3.31
CA ILE A 256 -16.82 -1.33 3.00
C ILE A 256 -15.96 -1.31 4.28
N GLU A 257 -16.16 -0.32 5.15
CA GLU A 257 -15.46 -0.22 6.44
C GLU A 257 -15.72 -1.45 7.33
N LEU A 258 -16.96 -1.88 7.43
CA LEU A 258 -17.32 -3.08 8.20
C LEU A 258 -16.70 -4.35 7.62
N LEU A 259 -16.65 -4.50 6.30
CA LEU A 259 -15.99 -5.62 5.64
C LEU A 259 -14.48 -5.59 5.90
N CYS A 260 -13.84 -4.44 5.74
CA CYS A 260 -12.41 -4.29 6.03
C CYS A 260 -12.11 -4.66 7.48
N HIS A 261 -12.89 -4.17 8.44
CA HIS A 261 -12.74 -4.51 9.85
C HIS A 261 -12.91 -6.02 10.10
N ARG A 262 -13.92 -6.65 9.50
CA ARG A 262 -14.19 -8.10 9.63
C ARG A 262 -13.00 -8.96 9.20
N TYR A 263 -12.29 -8.57 8.14
CA TYR A 263 -11.14 -9.31 7.60
C TYR A 263 -9.79 -8.80 8.09
N GLY A 264 -9.75 -7.89 9.07
CA GLY A 264 -8.51 -7.33 9.63
C GLY A 264 -7.72 -6.46 8.64
N ILE A 265 -8.42 -5.85 7.68
CA ILE A 265 -7.87 -4.98 6.64
C ILE A 265 -8.01 -3.54 7.09
N LYS A 266 -6.97 -2.75 6.89
CA LYS A 266 -6.97 -1.33 7.20
C LYS A 266 -7.44 -0.55 5.97
N LEU A 267 -8.42 0.34 6.15
CA LEU A 267 -8.92 1.23 5.12
C LEU A 267 -8.56 2.68 5.48
N LEU A 268 -8.06 3.42 4.50
CA LEU A 268 -7.85 4.86 4.60
C LEU A 268 -8.39 5.53 3.34
N GLN A 269 -9.38 6.41 3.51
CA GLN A 269 -9.87 7.25 2.43
C GLN A 269 -8.93 8.46 2.27
N VAL A 270 -8.52 8.72 1.05
CA VAL A 270 -7.61 9.82 0.68
C VAL A 270 -8.23 10.65 -0.44
N ASN A 271 -8.27 11.96 -0.24
CA ASN A 271 -8.82 12.88 -1.24
C ASN A 271 -7.71 13.35 -2.19
N ALA A 272 -7.87 13.10 -3.49
CA ALA A 272 -6.91 13.47 -4.51
C ALA A 272 -6.68 15.00 -4.59
N ASP A 273 -7.70 15.81 -4.28
CA ASP A 273 -7.62 17.27 -4.32
C ASP A 273 -6.72 17.85 -3.23
N GLU A 274 -6.52 17.14 -2.11
CA GLU A 274 -5.61 17.55 -1.04
C GLU A 274 -4.13 17.34 -1.41
N GLY A 275 -3.88 16.58 -2.47
CA GLY A 275 -2.57 16.36 -3.03
C GLY A 275 -1.70 15.36 -2.26
N ILE A 276 -0.71 14.83 -2.96
CA ILE A 276 0.14 13.72 -2.48
C ILE A 276 0.96 14.06 -1.22
N SER A 277 1.36 15.34 -1.06
CA SER A 277 2.11 15.76 0.13
C SER A 277 1.28 15.63 1.39
N HIS A 278 0.02 16.05 1.35
CA HIS A 278 -0.88 15.92 2.50
C HIS A 278 -1.07 14.44 2.88
N THR A 279 -1.32 13.60 1.90
CA THR A 279 -1.50 12.16 2.14
C THR A 279 -0.26 11.52 2.74
N MET A 280 0.93 11.73 2.16
CA MET A 280 2.15 11.06 2.62
C MET A 280 2.64 11.54 3.99
N PHE A 281 2.58 12.86 4.26
CA PHE A 281 3.17 13.45 5.45
C PHE A 281 2.19 13.76 6.58
N HIS A 282 0.88 13.65 6.35
CA HIS A 282 -0.13 13.86 7.39
C HIS A 282 -1.06 12.66 7.57
N GLN A 283 -1.75 12.21 6.52
CA GLN A 283 -2.76 11.16 6.66
C GLN A 283 -2.10 9.80 6.99
N LEU A 284 -1.05 9.38 6.25
CA LEU A 284 -0.36 8.11 6.50
C LEU A 284 0.40 8.10 7.84
N LEU A 285 0.96 9.25 8.27
CA LEU A 285 1.57 9.39 9.60
C LEU A 285 0.52 9.26 10.70
N ARG A 286 -0.61 9.98 10.58
CA ARG A 286 -1.72 9.90 11.54
C ARG A 286 -2.30 8.49 11.65
N ALA A 287 -2.39 7.78 10.54
CA ALA A 287 -2.83 6.39 10.48
C ALA A 287 -1.78 5.38 11.01
N ASN A 288 -0.57 5.84 11.37
CA ASN A 288 0.57 4.99 11.73
C ASN A 288 0.92 3.95 10.64
N TRP A 289 0.77 4.33 9.36
CA TRP A 289 1.18 3.49 8.24
C TRP A 289 2.63 3.77 7.82
N VAL A 290 3.09 4.97 8.12
CA VAL A 290 4.48 5.40 8.02
C VAL A 290 4.90 6.12 9.31
N GLN A 291 6.21 6.20 9.56
CA GLN A 291 6.83 6.90 10.69
C GLN A 291 8.07 7.64 10.25
#